data_6afa7655c00e4e213893f251525b9a4c
#
_entry.id   6afa7655c00e4e213893f251525b9a4c
#
_cell.length_a   1.000
_cell.length_b   1.000
_cell.length_c   1.000
_cell.angle_alpha   90.00
_cell.angle_beta   90.00
_cell.angle_gamma   90.00
#
_symmetry.space_group_name_H-M   'P 1'
#
loop_
_entity.id
_entity.type
_entity.pdbx_description
1 polymer ?
#
loop_
_entity_poly.entity_id
_entity_poly.type
_entity_poly.pdbx_seq_one_letter_code
_entity_poly.pdbx_strand_id
1 'polypeptide(L)'
;RESGYSYDYANPAANSLVPLTSGFGLPQANLYIKSNLSDGIYLNFELYLASRHHNETWVKGGFLQFEKMEFLPWDFVDEIMKYTTIKVGQFDVNYGDAHFRRSDGGLTFYNPFMENHIMDEFATEIGAEVDVHVGDFILVGAVTNGKLNNDLTKIDTTRAQTKYSNGVHNPAWIGKLAYDKQINSQFRLRASASGYYTAGSVRNTLFGGDRTGSNYYGVMYNAPISNANFTNGRFNPGFGDKVAAVMGNLFLKFSPVQGFSLESFTTLENAGGRGANEPDVRKSNQFVTDLVVRFGADEDFYVGARYNTMKADMGAAQGEPNHYEVDINRVAIAAGWYMTKNVMAKIEYVNQKYNGFPARSIQDGAEFNGLTLQGSIAF
;
A
#
# COMPACT_ATOMS: atom_id res chain seq x y z
N ARG A 1 -21.02 1.76 -0.16
CA ARG A 1 -20.47 3.13 0.05
C ARG A 1 -19.04 2.94 0.44
N GLU A 2 -18.11 3.16 -0.47
CA GLU A 2 -16.71 2.77 -0.30
C GLU A 2 -15.81 3.87 0.25
N SER A 3 -16.35 5.04 0.54
CA SER A 3 -15.52 6.11 1.10
C SER A 3 -16.23 6.76 2.27
N GLY A 4 -15.62 6.72 3.42
CA GLY A 4 -15.99 7.55 4.57
C GLY A 4 -15.83 9.05 4.30
N TYR A 5 -15.65 9.44 3.04
CA TYR A 5 -15.39 10.80 2.59
C TYR A 5 -16.60 11.51 1.98
N SER A 6 -17.78 10.90 1.94
CA SER A 6 -18.94 11.55 1.34
C SER A 6 -19.83 12.19 2.42
N TYR A 7 -20.12 13.47 2.25
CA TYR A 7 -21.15 14.16 3.02
C TYR A 7 -22.51 13.46 2.80
N ASP A 8 -23.22 13.15 3.87
CA ASP A 8 -24.56 12.58 3.80
C ASP A 8 -25.59 13.71 3.80
N TYR A 9 -26.08 14.08 2.62
CA TYR A 9 -27.08 15.12 2.45
C TYR A 9 -28.45 14.73 3.01
N ALA A 10 -28.73 13.43 3.10
CA ALA A 10 -30.00 12.94 3.64
C ALA A 10 -30.04 12.98 5.18
N ASN A 11 -28.86 12.94 5.80
CA ASN A 11 -28.73 13.00 7.27
C ASN A 11 -27.55 13.90 7.67
N PRO A 12 -27.73 15.21 7.69
CA PRO A 12 -26.66 16.14 8.08
C PRO A 12 -26.06 15.89 9.45
N ALA A 13 -26.81 15.33 10.39
CA ALA A 13 -26.33 14.98 11.74
C ALA A 13 -25.31 13.84 11.74
N ALA A 14 -25.30 13.01 10.68
CA ALA A 14 -24.29 11.97 10.50
C ALA A 14 -22.95 12.49 9.98
N ASN A 15 -22.84 13.77 9.64
CA ASN A 15 -21.63 14.39 9.12
C ASN A 15 -20.75 15.01 10.23
N SER A 16 -20.73 14.40 11.39
CA SER A 16 -19.81 14.73 12.46
C SER A 16 -18.68 13.71 12.51
N LEU A 17 -17.47 14.18 12.81
CA LEU A 17 -16.36 13.28 13.07
C LEU A 17 -16.65 12.41 14.29
N VAL A 18 -16.21 11.15 14.23
CA VAL A 18 -16.31 10.24 15.36
C VAL A 18 -15.45 10.75 16.51
N PRO A 19 -16.00 10.89 17.72
CA PRO A 19 -15.19 11.19 18.89
C PRO A 19 -14.32 9.98 19.25
N LEU A 20 -13.00 10.13 19.13
CA LEU A 20 -12.04 9.09 19.47
C LEU A 20 -11.80 9.06 20.98
N THR A 21 -11.65 7.84 21.52
CA THR A 21 -11.26 7.61 22.91
C THR A 21 -10.01 6.76 22.97
N SER A 22 -9.28 6.83 24.10
CA SER A 22 -8.16 5.92 24.33
C SER A 22 -8.66 4.48 24.46
N GLY A 23 -7.91 3.52 23.92
CA GLY A 23 -8.25 2.11 23.99
C GLY A 23 -7.16 1.21 23.45
N PHE A 24 -7.38 -0.09 23.58
CA PHE A 24 -6.53 -1.13 22.98
C PHE A 24 -7.21 -1.72 21.76
N GLY A 25 -6.41 -2.06 20.75
CA GLY A 25 -6.88 -2.74 19.54
C GLY A 25 -5.86 -3.75 19.04
N LEU A 26 -6.34 -4.77 18.34
CA LEU A 26 -5.50 -5.67 17.56
C LEU A 26 -5.65 -5.29 16.09
N PRO A 27 -4.67 -4.58 15.49
CA PRO A 27 -4.78 -4.16 14.09
C PRO A 27 -4.87 -5.33 13.14
N GLN A 28 -3.98 -6.32 13.33
CA GLN A 28 -3.90 -7.48 12.44
C GLN A 28 -3.05 -8.60 13.05
N ALA A 29 -3.23 -9.79 12.50
CA ALA A 29 -2.35 -10.93 12.66
C ALA A 29 -2.24 -11.66 11.31
N ASN A 30 -1.02 -12.02 10.91
CA ASN A 30 -0.76 -12.70 9.64
C ASN A 30 -0.09 -14.04 9.88
N LEU A 31 -0.43 -15.02 9.05
CA LEU A 31 0.20 -16.33 9.01
C LEU A 31 0.70 -16.60 7.59
N TYR A 32 2.00 -16.77 7.45
CA TYR A 32 2.64 -17.15 6.20
C TYR A 32 2.99 -18.63 6.23
N ILE A 33 2.64 -19.33 5.16
CA ILE A 33 3.01 -20.72 4.94
C ILE A 33 3.78 -20.78 3.62
N LYS A 34 5.07 -21.11 3.70
CA LYS A 34 5.87 -21.45 2.53
C LYS A 34 6.13 -22.95 2.55
N SER A 35 5.68 -23.66 1.51
CA SER A 35 5.86 -25.10 1.34
C SER A 35 6.69 -25.37 0.11
N ASN A 36 7.71 -26.22 0.25
CA ASN A 36 8.46 -26.76 -0.87
C ASN A 36 7.65 -27.92 -1.50
N LEU A 37 7.22 -27.78 -2.74
CA LEU A 37 6.47 -28.79 -3.47
C LEU A 37 7.39 -29.69 -4.29
N SER A 38 8.48 -29.13 -4.81
CA SER A 38 9.55 -29.81 -5.55
C SER A 38 10.80 -28.94 -5.55
N ASP A 39 11.93 -29.43 -6.03
CA ASP A 39 13.13 -28.60 -6.13
C ASP A 39 12.85 -27.34 -6.97
N GLY A 40 13.08 -26.18 -6.36
CA GLY A 40 12.83 -24.87 -6.96
C GLY A 40 11.34 -24.51 -7.19
N ILE A 41 10.36 -25.27 -6.64
CA ILE A 41 8.93 -24.97 -6.75
C ILE A 41 8.32 -24.84 -5.36
N TYR A 42 7.76 -23.69 -5.07
CA TYR A 42 7.19 -23.36 -3.77
C TYR A 42 5.74 -22.92 -3.88
N LEU A 43 4.94 -23.32 -2.89
CA LEU A 43 3.65 -22.70 -2.58
C LEU A 43 3.90 -21.63 -1.52
N ASN A 44 3.45 -20.42 -1.79
CA ASN A 44 3.38 -19.34 -0.81
C ASN A 44 1.90 -19.07 -0.53
N PHE A 45 1.53 -19.03 0.73
CA PHE A 45 0.16 -18.82 1.15
C PHE A 45 0.11 -17.89 2.35
N GLU A 46 -0.73 -16.87 2.29
CA GLU A 46 -0.90 -15.89 3.35
C GLU A 46 -2.34 -15.81 3.81
N LEU A 47 -2.52 -15.99 5.11
CA LEU A 47 -3.75 -15.71 5.82
C LEU A 47 -3.58 -14.48 6.68
N TYR A 48 -4.60 -13.66 6.80
CA TYR A 48 -4.60 -12.56 7.73
C TYR A 48 -5.93 -12.41 8.47
N LEU A 49 -5.82 -11.87 9.67
CA LEU A 49 -6.90 -11.37 10.48
C LEU A 49 -6.70 -9.86 10.64
N ALA A 50 -7.72 -9.08 10.30
CA ALA A 50 -7.70 -7.63 10.49
C ALA A 50 -8.72 -7.21 11.53
N SER A 51 -8.51 -6.05 12.15
CA SER A 51 -9.46 -5.47 13.11
C SER A 51 -10.87 -5.32 12.56
N ARG A 52 -10.97 -5.17 11.24
CA ARG A 52 -12.23 -5.07 10.51
C ARG A 52 -13.04 -6.37 10.49
N HIS A 53 -12.34 -7.52 10.60
CA HIS A 53 -12.90 -8.86 10.43
C HIS A 53 -12.44 -9.80 11.55
N HIS A 54 -12.70 -9.43 12.80
CA HIS A 54 -12.24 -10.18 13.97
C HIS A 54 -12.71 -11.62 14.02
N ASN A 55 -13.81 -11.93 13.36
CA ASN A 55 -14.40 -13.26 13.36
C ASN A 55 -14.04 -14.07 12.11
N GLU A 56 -13.25 -13.52 11.20
CA GLU A 56 -12.97 -14.12 9.90
C GLU A 56 -11.47 -14.10 9.62
N THR A 57 -10.98 -15.20 9.10
CA THR A 57 -9.63 -15.29 8.55
C THR A 57 -9.74 -15.22 7.04
N TRP A 58 -9.01 -14.30 6.43
CA TRP A 58 -9.05 -14.07 5.00
C TRP A 58 -7.78 -14.56 4.33
N VAL A 59 -7.90 -15.06 3.11
CA VAL A 59 -6.77 -15.33 2.23
C VAL A 59 -6.34 -14.01 1.64
N LYS A 60 -5.14 -13.56 1.99
CA LYS A 60 -4.54 -12.35 1.43
C LYS A 60 -3.75 -12.65 0.17
N GLY A 61 -3.06 -13.79 0.12
CA GLY A 61 -2.28 -14.22 -1.01
C GLY A 61 -2.17 -15.73 -1.11
N GLY A 62 -1.94 -16.21 -2.33
CA GLY A 62 -1.66 -17.61 -2.63
C GLY A 62 -1.12 -17.74 -4.03
N PHE A 63 0.17 -18.12 -4.15
CA PHE A 63 0.82 -18.26 -5.45
C PHE A 63 1.87 -19.36 -5.47
N LEU A 64 2.07 -19.92 -6.65
CA LEU A 64 3.22 -20.77 -6.95
C LEU A 64 4.41 -19.90 -7.34
N GLN A 65 5.56 -20.22 -6.81
CA GLN A 65 6.84 -19.61 -7.15
C GLN A 65 7.76 -20.65 -7.76
N PHE A 66 8.29 -20.34 -8.93
CA PHE A 66 9.23 -21.16 -9.65
C PHE A 66 10.60 -20.48 -9.65
N GLU A 67 11.59 -21.14 -9.06
CA GLU A 67 13.02 -20.76 -9.07
C GLU A 67 13.80 -21.73 -9.99
N LYS A 68 13.20 -22.89 -10.32
CA LYS A 68 13.67 -23.88 -11.28
C LYS A 68 12.49 -24.48 -12.02
N MET A 69 12.72 -24.93 -13.24
CA MET A 69 11.72 -25.60 -14.10
C MET A 69 12.28 -26.89 -14.72
N GLU A 70 12.92 -27.75 -13.92
CA GLU A 70 13.54 -29.01 -14.35
C GLU A 70 12.56 -30.00 -15.01
N PHE A 71 11.25 -29.78 -14.86
CA PHE A 71 10.21 -30.53 -15.56
C PHE A 71 10.12 -30.18 -17.07
N LEU A 72 10.77 -29.11 -17.52
CA LEU A 72 10.91 -28.77 -18.93
C LEU A 72 12.24 -29.29 -19.45
N PRO A 73 12.26 -30.09 -20.53
CA PRO A 73 13.48 -30.71 -21.04
C PRO A 73 14.29 -29.75 -21.92
N TRP A 74 14.52 -28.53 -21.48
CA TRP A 74 15.17 -27.49 -22.29
C TRP A 74 16.29 -26.79 -21.51
N ASP A 75 17.53 -27.09 -21.80
CA ASP A 75 18.73 -26.53 -21.13
C ASP A 75 18.73 -25.00 -21.05
N PHE A 76 18.18 -24.32 -22.07
CA PHE A 76 18.12 -22.87 -22.07
C PHE A 76 17.20 -22.31 -20.98
N VAL A 77 16.17 -23.07 -20.56
CA VAL A 77 15.28 -22.67 -19.46
C VAL A 77 16.06 -22.68 -18.15
N ASP A 78 16.89 -23.69 -17.93
CA ASP A 78 17.71 -23.76 -16.71
C ASP A 78 18.69 -22.60 -16.63
N GLU A 79 19.26 -22.17 -17.77
CA GLU A 79 20.15 -21.00 -17.81
C GLU A 79 19.40 -19.70 -17.49
N ILE A 80 18.18 -19.51 -17.99
CA ILE A 80 17.35 -18.34 -17.69
C ILE A 80 16.92 -18.36 -16.23
N MET A 81 16.52 -19.50 -15.69
CA MET A 81 16.04 -19.64 -14.33
C MET A 81 17.11 -19.36 -13.26
N LYS A 82 18.41 -19.37 -13.60
CA LYS A 82 19.47 -18.92 -12.70
C LYS A 82 19.34 -17.47 -12.27
N TYR A 83 18.67 -16.66 -13.06
CA TYR A 83 18.46 -15.22 -12.83
C TYR A 83 17.00 -14.84 -12.63
N THR A 84 16.10 -15.82 -12.80
CA THR A 84 14.66 -15.53 -12.95
C THR A 84 13.85 -16.27 -11.90
N THR A 85 12.90 -15.55 -11.30
CA THR A 85 11.83 -16.14 -10.48
C THR A 85 10.50 -15.85 -11.14
N ILE A 86 9.63 -16.85 -11.26
CA ILE A 86 8.28 -16.70 -11.82
C ILE A 86 7.26 -16.96 -10.72
N LYS A 87 6.26 -16.08 -10.59
CA LYS A 87 5.14 -16.24 -9.66
C LYS A 87 3.84 -16.31 -10.45
N VAL A 88 2.94 -17.21 -10.06
CA VAL A 88 1.62 -17.37 -10.67
C VAL A 88 0.59 -17.59 -9.57
N GLY A 89 -0.43 -16.75 -9.52
CA GLY A 89 -1.48 -16.81 -8.50
C GLY A 89 -1.90 -15.43 -8.01
N GLN A 90 -2.32 -15.35 -6.77
CA GLN A 90 -2.64 -14.09 -6.09
C GLN A 90 -1.43 -13.64 -5.27
N PHE A 91 -0.86 -12.49 -5.62
CA PHE A 91 0.34 -11.94 -4.98
C PHE A 91 0.23 -10.42 -4.81
N ASP A 92 1.08 -9.87 -3.95
CA ASP A 92 1.22 -8.42 -3.77
C ASP A 92 1.75 -7.79 -5.05
N VAL A 93 1.04 -6.78 -5.57
CA VAL A 93 1.43 -6.06 -6.79
C VAL A 93 2.77 -5.37 -6.60
N ASN A 94 3.77 -5.69 -7.44
CA ASN A 94 5.13 -5.17 -7.32
C ASN A 94 5.27 -3.77 -7.92
N TYR A 95 4.43 -2.84 -7.45
CA TYR A 95 4.43 -1.43 -7.82
C TYR A 95 4.96 -0.59 -6.66
N GLY A 96 6.11 0.05 -6.85
CA GLY A 96 6.84 0.77 -5.81
C GLY A 96 7.57 -0.14 -4.81
N ASP A 97 8.40 0.48 -3.97
CA ASP A 97 9.09 -0.19 -2.87
C ASP A 97 8.41 0.05 -1.52
N ALA A 98 7.50 1.03 -1.44
CA ALA A 98 6.82 1.39 -0.20
C ALA A 98 5.99 0.22 0.34
N HIS A 99 5.40 -0.57 -0.52
CA HIS A 99 4.59 -1.68 -0.11
C HIS A 99 5.36 -2.85 0.52
N PHE A 100 6.64 -2.99 0.26
CA PHE A 100 7.50 -3.93 0.99
C PHE A 100 7.89 -3.45 2.40
N ARG A 101 7.48 -2.24 2.78
CA ARG A 101 7.70 -1.62 4.09
C ARG A 101 6.40 -1.34 4.83
N ARG A 102 5.30 -1.92 4.39
CA ARG A 102 3.99 -1.74 5.04
C ARG A 102 3.96 -2.33 6.43
N SER A 103 3.01 -1.84 7.23
CA SER A 103 2.82 -2.32 8.61
C SER A 103 2.15 -3.68 8.67
N ASP A 104 1.61 -4.20 7.57
CA ASP A 104 0.99 -5.51 7.53
C ASP A 104 1.96 -6.62 7.13
N GLY A 105 1.52 -7.84 7.21
CA GLY A 105 2.24 -8.98 6.73
C GLY A 105 3.55 -9.28 7.46
N GLY A 106 3.67 -9.00 8.75
CA GLY A 106 4.92 -9.12 9.50
C GLY A 106 5.95 -8.05 9.14
N LEU A 107 5.68 -7.22 8.11
CA LEU A 107 6.56 -6.15 7.64
C LEU A 107 6.58 -4.94 8.59
N THR A 108 5.75 -4.95 9.61
CA THR A 108 5.76 -3.93 10.68
C THR A 108 7.14 -3.75 11.34
N PHE A 109 8.00 -4.77 11.32
CA PHE A 109 9.38 -4.67 11.78
C PHE A 109 10.26 -3.81 10.87
N TYR A 110 9.90 -3.68 9.61
CA TYR A 110 10.67 -2.92 8.61
C TYR A 110 10.14 -1.51 8.39
N ASN A 111 8.87 -1.25 8.73
CA ASN A 111 8.32 0.10 8.73
C ASN A 111 8.65 0.81 10.06
N PRO A 112 9.47 1.87 10.07
CA PRO A 112 9.75 2.62 11.28
C PRO A 112 8.52 3.34 11.86
N PHE A 113 7.48 3.54 11.03
CA PHE A 113 6.24 4.19 11.39
C PHE A 113 5.11 3.18 11.57
N MET A 114 4.05 3.56 12.28
CA MET A 114 2.88 2.70 12.47
C MET A 114 1.97 2.73 11.26
N GLU A 115 1.86 3.87 10.59
CA GLU A 115 0.99 4.03 9.44
C GLU A 115 1.77 3.96 8.13
N ASN A 116 1.08 3.59 7.06
CA ASN A 116 1.57 3.60 5.69
C ASN A 116 1.51 5.02 5.08
N HIS A 117 1.73 5.16 3.79
CA HIS A 117 1.58 6.44 3.10
C HIS A 117 0.12 6.92 3.11
N ILE A 118 -0.12 8.22 2.91
CA ILE A 118 -1.47 8.80 2.85
C ILE A 118 -2.25 8.20 1.69
N MET A 119 -1.66 8.19 0.49
CA MET A 119 -2.16 7.44 -0.65
C MET A 119 -1.40 6.11 -0.69
N ASP A 120 -2.10 5.04 -0.39
CA ASP A 120 -1.52 3.73 -0.21
C ASP A 120 -1.97 2.82 -1.37
N GLU A 121 -1.02 2.48 -2.21
CA GLU A 121 -1.17 1.73 -3.46
C GLU A 121 -1.11 0.22 -3.27
N PHE A 122 -1.37 -0.26 -2.08
CA PHE A 122 -1.33 -1.67 -1.80
C PHE A 122 -2.53 -2.42 -2.38
N ALA A 123 -2.24 -3.41 -3.19
CA ALA A 123 -3.21 -4.39 -3.66
C ALA A 123 -2.56 -5.77 -3.80
N THR A 124 -3.35 -6.82 -3.57
CA THR A 124 -3.05 -8.15 -4.09
C THR A 124 -3.91 -8.38 -5.32
N GLU A 125 -3.30 -8.93 -6.37
CA GLU A 125 -3.98 -9.20 -7.63
C GLU A 125 -3.65 -10.61 -8.11
N ILE A 126 -4.52 -11.18 -8.95
CA ILE A 126 -4.31 -12.49 -9.54
C ILE A 126 -3.65 -12.30 -10.90
N GLY A 127 -2.52 -12.99 -11.12
CA GLY A 127 -1.77 -12.87 -12.37
C GLY A 127 -0.51 -13.71 -12.41
N ALA A 128 0.42 -13.25 -13.23
CA ALA A 128 1.78 -13.79 -13.33
C ALA A 128 2.80 -12.66 -13.25
N GLU A 129 3.89 -12.91 -12.55
CA GLU A 129 5.02 -12.01 -12.38
C GLU A 129 6.32 -12.74 -12.71
N VAL A 130 7.23 -12.04 -13.35
CA VAL A 130 8.59 -12.48 -13.64
C VAL A 130 9.56 -11.47 -13.05
N ASP A 131 10.41 -11.95 -12.16
CA ASP A 131 11.49 -11.19 -11.55
C ASP A 131 12.83 -11.66 -12.13
N VAL A 132 13.64 -10.74 -12.63
CA VAL A 132 14.96 -11.03 -13.18
C VAL A 132 16.02 -10.28 -12.39
N HIS A 133 16.99 -11.00 -11.84
CA HIS A 133 18.09 -10.46 -11.04
C HIS A 133 19.40 -10.62 -11.79
N VAL A 134 20.05 -9.51 -12.16
CA VAL A 134 21.37 -9.51 -12.83
C VAL A 134 22.30 -8.54 -12.13
N GLY A 135 23.25 -9.08 -11.38
CA GLY A 135 24.15 -8.28 -10.55
C GLY A 135 23.37 -7.48 -9.51
N ASP A 136 23.53 -6.16 -9.53
CA ASP A 136 22.86 -5.25 -8.61
C ASP A 136 21.48 -4.77 -9.15
N PHE A 137 21.06 -5.24 -10.34
CA PHE A 137 19.81 -4.84 -10.99
C PHE A 137 18.70 -5.86 -10.79
N ILE A 138 17.50 -5.37 -10.58
CA ILE A 138 16.26 -6.14 -10.50
C ILE A 138 15.30 -5.59 -11.53
N LEU A 139 14.82 -6.44 -12.42
CA LEU A 139 13.79 -6.14 -13.40
C LEU A 139 12.55 -6.97 -13.10
N VAL A 140 11.40 -6.34 -13.00
CA VAL A 140 10.12 -7.01 -12.77
C VAL A 140 9.15 -6.67 -13.89
N GLY A 141 8.46 -7.69 -14.37
CA GLY A 141 7.34 -7.56 -15.29
C GLY A 141 6.17 -8.42 -14.82
N ALA A 142 4.96 -7.85 -14.73
CA ALA A 142 3.79 -8.60 -14.36
C ALA A 142 2.56 -8.24 -15.20
N VAL A 143 1.65 -9.21 -15.31
CA VAL A 143 0.32 -9.05 -15.88
C VAL A 143 -0.70 -9.62 -14.90
N THR A 144 -1.73 -8.85 -14.59
CA THR A 144 -2.73 -9.20 -13.58
C THR A 144 -4.15 -8.84 -14.04
N ASN A 145 -5.14 -9.20 -13.23
CA ASN A 145 -6.53 -8.82 -13.46
C ASN A 145 -6.85 -7.36 -13.08
N GLY A 146 -5.93 -6.61 -12.47
CA GLY A 146 -6.15 -5.22 -12.06
C GLY A 146 -7.11 -5.04 -10.89
N LYS A 147 -7.37 -6.08 -10.11
CA LYS A 147 -8.29 -6.03 -8.97
C LYS A 147 -8.07 -7.18 -7.98
N LEU A 148 -8.48 -6.91 -6.74
CA LEU A 148 -8.37 -7.85 -5.61
C LEU A 148 -9.25 -9.09 -5.82
N ASN A 149 -10.49 -8.91 -6.23
CA ASN A 149 -11.43 -10.00 -6.46
C ASN A 149 -11.61 -10.23 -7.94
N ASN A 150 -11.45 -11.46 -8.38
CA ASN A 150 -11.70 -11.82 -9.77
C ASN A 150 -13.21 -11.71 -10.08
N ASP A 151 -13.53 -11.16 -11.24
CA ASP A 151 -14.88 -11.01 -11.75
C ASP A 151 -14.84 -11.42 -13.23
N LEU A 152 -15.35 -12.62 -13.51
CA LEU A 152 -15.40 -13.20 -14.86
C LEU A 152 -16.67 -12.78 -15.62
N THR A 153 -17.56 -12.04 -14.99
CA THR A 153 -18.80 -11.62 -15.62
C THR A 153 -18.60 -10.34 -16.43
N LYS A 154 -19.31 -10.25 -17.55
CA LYS A 154 -19.35 -9.02 -18.32
C LYS A 154 -20.03 -7.93 -17.48
N ILE A 155 -19.39 -6.76 -17.42
CA ILE A 155 -19.94 -5.64 -16.67
C ILE A 155 -21.21 -5.11 -17.37
N ASP A 156 -22.26 -4.93 -16.58
CA ASP A 156 -23.50 -4.30 -17.06
C ASP A 156 -23.28 -2.80 -17.22
N THR A 157 -23.09 -2.37 -18.46
CA THR A 157 -22.87 -0.95 -18.82
C THR A 157 -24.15 -0.13 -18.84
N THR A 158 -25.33 -0.75 -18.65
CA THR A 158 -26.61 -0.04 -18.60
C THR A 158 -26.85 0.61 -17.24
N ARG A 159 -26.12 0.18 -16.22
CA ARG A 159 -26.22 0.77 -14.88
C ARG A 159 -25.52 2.13 -14.84
N ALA A 160 -26.14 3.06 -14.12
CA ALA A 160 -25.62 4.42 -13.96
C ALA A 160 -24.18 4.47 -13.38
N GLN A 161 -23.76 3.41 -12.68
CA GLN A 161 -22.44 3.29 -12.06
C GLN A 161 -21.31 2.90 -13.04
N THR A 162 -21.61 2.65 -14.31
CA THR A 162 -20.64 2.22 -15.33
C THR A 162 -20.80 2.97 -16.65
N LYS A 163 -21.42 4.14 -16.61
CA LYS A 163 -21.82 4.93 -17.78
C LYS A 163 -20.70 5.16 -18.81
N TYR A 164 -19.47 5.34 -18.34
CA TYR A 164 -18.32 5.64 -19.21
C TYR A 164 -17.41 4.43 -19.45
N SER A 165 -17.72 3.29 -18.85
CA SER A 165 -17.00 2.04 -19.11
C SER A 165 -17.60 1.32 -20.32
N ASN A 166 -16.75 0.73 -21.12
CA ASN A 166 -17.18 -0.16 -22.22
C ASN A 166 -17.49 -1.59 -21.75
N GLY A 167 -17.47 -1.86 -20.44
CA GLY A 167 -17.72 -3.17 -19.86
C GLY A 167 -16.61 -4.20 -20.12
N VAL A 168 -15.48 -3.76 -20.63
CA VAL A 168 -14.33 -4.62 -20.90
C VAL A 168 -13.39 -4.63 -19.71
N HIS A 169 -12.96 -5.81 -19.31
CA HIS A 169 -11.84 -6.01 -18.39
C HIS A 169 -10.55 -6.08 -19.18
N ASN A 170 -9.70 -5.08 -19.02
CA ASN A 170 -8.35 -5.14 -19.54
C ASN A 170 -7.41 -5.60 -18.41
N PRO A 171 -6.34 -6.34 -18.74
CA PRO A 171 -5.32 -6.67 -17.76
C PRO A 171 -4.62 -5.39 -17.27
N ALA A 172 -4.09 -5.46 -16.07
CA ALA A 172 -3.10 -4.51 -15.60
C ALA A 172 -1.71 -5.00 -15.95
N TRP A 173 -0.86 -4.07 -16.34
CA TRP A 173 0.55 -4.29 -16.65
C TRP A 173 1.39 -3.57 -15.63
N ILE A 174 2.35 -4.27 -15.06
CA ILE A 174 3.28 -3.75 -14.06
C ILE A 174 4.68 -3.92 -14.57
N GLY A 175 5.50 -2.89 -14.42
CA GLY A 175 6.92 -2.93 -14.72
C GLY A 175 7.71 -2.24 -13.63
N LYS A 176 8.87 -2.78 -13.27
CA LYS A 176 9.78 -2.19 -12.29
C LYS A 176 11.22 -2.45 -12.68
N LEU A 177 12.04 -1.42 -12.52
CA LEU A 177 13.48 -1.51 -12.56
C LEU A 177 14.02 -1.00 -11.23
N ALA A 178 14.86 -1.78 -10.59
CA ALA A 178 15.54 -1.39 -9.36
C ALA A 178 17.05 -1.67 -9.45
N TYR A 179 17.80 -0.84 -8.76
CA TYR A 179 19.22 -1.00 -8.48
C TYR A 179 19.40 -1.05 -6.97
N ASP A 180 20.01 -2.10 -6.44
CA ASP A 180 20.22 -2.30 -4.99
C ASP A 180 21.65 -2.77 -4.74
N LYS A 181 22.44 -1.91 -4.13
CA LYS A 181 23.87 -2.18 -3.93
C LYS A 181 24.39 -1.74 -2.57
N GLN A 182 25.13 -2.63 -1.92
CA GLN A 182 26.07 -2.25 -0.88
C GLN A 182 27.32 -1.65 -1.57
N ILE A 183 27.39 -0.32 -1.63
CA ILE A 183 28.47 0.40 -2.33
C ILE A 183 29.81 0.15 -1.67
N ASN A 184 29.82 0.18 -0.33
CA ASN A 184 30.96 -0.16 0.50
C ASN A 184 30.46 -0.62 1.88
N SER A 185 31.35 -0.90 2.83
CA SER A 185 30.97 -1.38 4.17
C SER A 185 30.05 -0.46 4.96
N GLN A 186 30.00 0.82 4.61
CA GLN A 186 29.23 1.83 5.33
C GLN A 186 28.00 2.33 4.57
N PHE A 187 27.95 2.17 3.26
CA PHE A 187 26.91 2.82 2.45
C PHE A 187 26.17 1.83 1.55
N ARG A 188 24.84 1.76 1.70
CA ARG A 188 23.91 1.07 0.80
C ARG A 188 23.01 2.05 0.11
N LEU A 189 22.78 1.81 -1.18
CA LEU A 189 21.86 2.54 -2.03
C LEU A 189 20.88 1.55 -2.67
N ARG A 190 19.59 1.87 -2.61
CA ARG A 190 18.58 1.26 -3.48
C ARG A 190 17.76 2.35 -4.15
N ALA A 191 17.64 2.27 -5.46
CA ALA A 191 16.79 3.16 -6.26
C ALA A 191 15.88 2.30 -7.13
N SER A 192 14.61 2.65 -7.25
CA SER A 192 13.69 1.98 -8.14
C SER A 192 12.76 2.94 -8.86
N ALA A 193 12.32 2.53 -10.05
CA ALA A 193 11.24 3.14 -10.81
C ALA A 193 10.26 2.07 -11.22
N SER A 194 8.97 2.30 -11.03
CA SER A 194 7.92 1.36 -11.37
C SER A 194 6.74 2.05 -12.03
N GLY A 195 6.02 1.29 -12.83
CA GLY A 195 4.81 1.71 -13.50
C GLY A 195 3.70 0.66 -13.38
N TYR A 196 2.46 1.15 -13.31
CA TYR A 196 1.25 0.37 -13.35
C TYR A 196 0.32 0.96 -14.40
N TYR A 197 -0.28 0.12 -15.24
CA TYR A 197 -1.16 0.58 -16.30
C TYR A 197 -2.30 -0.40 -16.58
N THR A 198 -3.55 0.11 -16.68
CA THR A 198 -4.68 -0.61 -17.26
C THR A 198 -5.47 0.29 -18.21
N ALA A 199 -5.77 -0.21 -19.41
CA ALA A 199 -6.50 0.55 -20.44
C ALA A 199 -7.98 0.76 -20.10
N GLY A 200 -8.55 -0.03 -19.19
CA GLY A 200 -9.90 0.10 -18.70
C GLY A 200 -10.29 -1.03 -17.76
N SER A 201 -10.83 -0.63 -16.63
CA SER A 201 -11.40 -1.52 -15.61
C SER A 201 -12.39 -0.69 -14.81
N VAL A 202 -13.57 -1.18 -14.52
CA VAL A 202 -14.53 -0.42 -13.68
C VAL A 202 -14.30 -0.58 -12.19
N ARG A 203 -13.39 -1.45 -11.80
CA ARG A 203 -13.14 -1.81 -10.40
C ARG A 203 -11.66 -2.07 -10.13
N ASN A 204 -10.78 -1.25 -10.70
CA ASN A 204 -9.38 -1.32 -10.33
C ASN A 204 -9.20 -1.07 -8.84
N THR A 205 -8.35 -1.85 -8.20
CA THR A 205 -8.16 -1.80 -6.75
C THR A 205 -6.75 -1.41 -6.33
N LEU A 206 -5.89 -0.91 -7.22
CA LEU A 206 -4.54 -0.50 -6.86
C LEU A 206 -4.53 0.41 -5.62
N PHE A 207 -5.35 1.46 -5.63
CA PHE A 207 -5.51 2.38 -4.49
C PHE A 207 -6.64 2.01 -3.54
N GLY A 208 -7.57 1.21 -3.97
CA GLY A 208 -8.74 0.75 -3.21
C GLY A 208 -8.63 -0.67 -2.67
N GLY A 209 -7.45 -1.27 -2.75
CA GLY A 209 -7.20 -2.66 -2.37
C GLY A 209 -7.39 -2.94 -0.89
N ASP A 210 -6.63 -3.86 -0.37
CA ASP A 210 -6.72 -4.26 1.03
C ASP A 210 -6.43 -3.09 1.97
N ARG A 211 -7.27 -2.91 2.98
CA ARG A 211 -7.15 -1.86 3.99
C ARG A 211 -6.49 -2.34 5.28
N THR A 212 -5.92 -3.53 5.28
CA THR A 212 -5.13 -4.02 6.42
C THR A 212 -3.87 -3.19 6.58
N GLY A 213 -3.33 -3.18 7.77
CA GLY A 213 -2.11 -2.45 8.09
C GLY A 213 -2.33 -0.99 8.47
N SER A 214 -3.54 -0.43 8.35
CA SER A 214 -3.85 0.85 8.95
C SER A 214 -4.01 0.73 10.46
N ASN A 215 -3.30 1.56 11.22
CA ASN A 215 -3.31 1.56 12.67
C ASN A 215 -4.06 2.77 13.26
N TYR A 216 -4.53 3.70 12.44
CA TYR A 216 -5.30 4.85 12.86
C TYR A 216 -6.79 4.55 12.76
N TYR A 217 -7.34 3.89 13.80
CA TYR A 217 -8.73 3.45 13.81
C TYR A 217 -9.72 4.59 13.92
N GLY A 218 -10.72 4.56 13.08
CA GLY A 218 -11.88 5.43 13.18
C GLY A 218 -11.61 6.92 13.00
N VAL A 219 -10.38 7.33 12.68
CA VAL A 219 -10.08 8.73 12.38
C VAL A 219 -10.68 9.12 11.03
N MET A 220 -11.21 10.33 10.92
CA MET A 220 -11.79 10.91 9.72
C MET A 220 -12.99 10.14 9.14
N TYR A 221 -13.80 9.54 10.01
CA TYR A 221 -15.06 8.90 9.64
C TYR A 221 -16.28 9.66 10.17
N ASN A 222 -17.40 9.45 9.47
CA ASN A 222 -18.70 9.91 9.92
C ASN A 222 -19.20 9.08 11.11
N ALA A 223 -19.82 9.72 12.08
CA ALA A 223 -20.56 9.04 13.12
C ALA A 223 -21.94 8.55 12.61
N PRO A 224 -22.48 7.38 13.04
CA PRO A 224 -21.80 6.40 13.89
C PRO A 224 -20.85 5.50 13.09
N ILE A 225 -19.80 5.04 13.73
CA ILE A 225 -18.91 4.02 13.17
C ILE A 225 -19.58 2.65 13.22
N SER A 226 -19.49 1.89 12.15
CA SER A 226 -19.72 0.45 12.16
C SER A 226 -18.39 -0.32 12.20
N ASN A 227 -18.44 -1.60 12.57
CA ASN A 227 -17.26 -2.48 12.52
C ASN A 227 -16.64 -2.60 11.13
N ALA A 228 -17.36 -2.21 10.06
CA ALA A 228 -16.86 -2.19 8.70
C ALA A 228 -16.01 -0.94 8.37
N ASN A 229 -15.97 0.05 9.24
CA ASN A 229 -15.37 1.37 8.98
C ASN A 229 -14.15 1.64 9.85
N PHE A 230 -13.33 0.64 10.10
CA PHE A 230 -12.24 0.74 11.06
C PHE A 230 -10.97 1.41 10.56
N THR A 231 -10.92 1.87 9.34
CA THR A 231 -9.65 2.38 8.84
C THR A 231 -9.68 3.86 8.65
N ASN A 232 -8.80 4.74 9.26
CA ASN A 232 -7.90 5.41 8.34
C ASN A 232 -7.45 6.81 8.69
N GLY A 233 -6.21 7.05 8.49
CA GLY A 233 -5.58 8.22 7.94
C GLY A 233 -5.30 8.07 6.42
N ARG A 234 -5.83 7.06 5.75
CA ARG A 234 -5.60 6.72 4.34
C ARG A 234 -6.52 7.47 3.41
N PHE A 235 -5.98 7.90 2.27
CA PHE A 235 -6.73 8.53 1.19
C PHE A 235 -6.82 7.59 -0.03
N ASN A 236 -8.02 7.51 -0.61
CA ASN A 236 -8.26 6.81 -1.88
C ASN A 236 -8.73 7.82 -2.94
N PRO A 237 -7.99 8.01 -4.04
CA PRO A 237 -8.38 8.93 -5.10
C PRO A 237 -9.62 8.47 -5.90
N GLY A 238 -10.09 7.24 -5.68
CA GLY A 238 -11.26 6.69 -6.36
C GLY A 238 -10.99 6.30 -7.82
N PHE A 239 -9.77 5.93 -8.14
CA PHE A 239 -9.38 5.49 -9.49
C PHE A 239 -9.82 4.04 -9.74
N GLY A 240 -11.02 3.86 -10.23
CA GLY A 240 -11.58 2.54 -10.57
C GLY A 240 -11.41 2.14 -12.04
N ASP A 241 -11.09 3.08 -12.93
CA ASP A 241 -11.00 2.88 -14.38
C ASP A 241 -9.82 3.67 -14.98
N LYS A 242 -9.22 3.16 -16.04
CA LYS A 242 -8.11 3.79 -16.80
C LYS A 242 -6.97 4.24 -15.90
N VAL A 243 -6.52 3.34 -15.02
CA VAL A 243 -5.46 3.67 -14.06
C VAL A 243 -4.10 3.64 -14.74
N ALA A 244 -3.35 4.72 -14.56
CA ALA A 244 -1.95 4.80 -14.94
C ALA A 244 -1.18 5.46 -13.80
N ALA A 245 -0.13 4.79 -13.30
CA ALA A 245 0.64 5.29 -12.18
C ALA A 245 2.13 5.02 -12.39
N VAL A 246 2.96 5.94 -11.92
CA VAL A 246 4.42 5.82 -11.91
C VAL A 246 4.95 6.22 -10.54
N MET A 247 5.93 5.47 -10.06
CA MET A 247 6.55 5.69 -8.75
C MET A 247 8.06 5.56 -8.84
N GLY A 248 8.75 6.52 -8.24
CA GLY A 248 10.18 6.46 -7.97
C GLY A 248 10.44 6.31 -6.48
N ASN A 249 11.35 5.42 -6.10
CA ASN A 249 11.77 5.23 -4.72
C ASN A 249 13.29 5.34 -4.61
N LEU A 250 13.76 5.94 -3.51
CA LEU A 250 15.17 6.03 -3.16
C LEU A 250 15.36 5.67 -1.70
N PHE A 251 16.15 4.65 -1.43
CA PHE A 251 16.60 4.27 -0.09
C PHE A 251 18.11 4.45 0.02
N LEU A 252 18.53 5.10 1.08
CA LEU A 252 19.93 5.29 1.45
C LEU A 252 20.12 4.83 2.88
N LYS A 253 21.17 4.05 3.13
CA LYS A 253 21.64 3.71 4.49
C LYS A 253 23.10 4.02 4.60
N PHE A 254 23.48 4.78 5.64
CA PHE A 254 24.85 5.10 6.00
C PHE A 254 25.14 4.60 7.42
N SER A 255 26.07 3.67 7.55
CA SER A 255 26.47 3.03 8.80
C SER A 255 27.95 3.31 9.07
N PRO A 256 28.30 4.49 9.62
CA PRO A 256 29.69 4.92 9.82
C PRO A 256 30.45 4.07 10.83
N VAL A 257 29.74 3.54 11.84
CA VAL A 257 30.28 2.67 12.87
C VAL A 257 29.28 1.58 13.21
N GLN A 258 29.73 0.50 13.80
CA GLN A 258 28.86 -0.57 14.28
C GLN A 258 27.87 -0.03 15.31
N GLY A 259 26.62 -0.47 15.23
CA GLY A 259 25.55 -0.07 16.14
C GLY A 259 25.00 1.35 15.91
N PHE A 260 25.33 1.99 14.77
CA PHE A 260 24.76 3.28 14.40
C PHE A 260 24.56 3.38 12.91
N SER A 261 23.36 3.79 12.50
CA SER A 261 23.08 4.10 11.08
C SER A 261 22.07 5.23 10.91
N LEU A 262 22.18 5.85 9.74
CA LEU A 262 21.23 6.83 9.21
C LEU A 262 20.55 6.21 7.98
N GLU A 263 19.23 6.23 7.95
CA GLU A 263 18.45 5.75 6.83
C GLU A 263 17.56 6.88 6.30
N SER A 264 17.45 6.94 4.98
CA SER A 264 16.46 7.79 4.31
C SER A 264 15.67 6.93 3.31
N PHE A 265 14.36 7.13 3.25
CA PHE A 265 13.51 6.53 2.23
C PHE A 265 12.59 7.59 1.65
N THR A 266 12.69 7.79 0.34
CA THR A 266 11.91 8.81 -0.37
C THR A 266 11.08 8.16 -1.47
N THR A 267 9.83 8.57 -1.58
CA THR A 267 8.86 8.16 -2.61
C THR A 267 8.36 9.39 -3.35
N LEU A 268 8.36 9.30 -4.67
CA LEU A 268 7.70 10.23 -5.57
C LEU A 268 6.69 9.43 -6.41
N GLU A 269 5.43 9.82 -6.38
CA GLU A 269 4.39 9.13 -7.12
C GLU A 269 3.52 10.12 -7.89
N ASN A 270 3.21 9.75 -9.14
CA ASN A 270 2.20 10.39 -9.97
C ASN A 270 1.24 9.32 -10.46
N ALA A 271 -0.04 9.51 -10.20
CA ALA A 271 -1.08 8.59 -10.63
C ALA A 271 -2.22 9.32 -11.31
N GLY A 272 -2.89 8.62 -12.21
CA GLY A 272 -4.11 9.08 -12.86
C GLY A 272 -5.10 7.94 -13.03
N GLY A 273 -6.37 8.30 -13.07
CA GLY A 273 -7.48 7.39 -13.25
C GLY A 273 -8.82 8.12 -13.15
N ARG A 274 -9.90 7.39 -13.26
CA ARG A 274 -11.24 7.96 -13.12
C ARG A 274 -12.16 7.00 -12.39
N GLY A 275 -13.23 7.51 -11.82
CA GLY A 275 -14.36 6.69 -11.40
C GLY A 275 -15.14 6.16 -12.61
N ALA A 276 -15.89 5.09 -12.44
CA ALA A 276 -16.67 4.47 -13.52
C ALA A 276 -17.72 5.40 -14.14
N ASN A 277 -18.13 6.45 -13.43
CA ASN A 277 -19.12 7.44 -13.86
C ASN A 277 -18.51 8.77 -14.30
N GLU A 278 -17.20 8.87 -14.32
CA GLU A 278 -16.50 10.09 -14.71
C GLU A 278 -16.06 10.02 -16.17
N PRO A 279 -16.26 11.10 -16.96
CA PRO A 279 -15.82 11.14 -18.35
C PRO A 279 -14.29 11.26 -18.45
N ASP A 280 -13.68 12.04 -17.56
CA ASP A 280 -12.30 12.47 -17.63
C ASP A 280 -11.41 11.78 -16.58
N VAL A 281 -10.14 11.63 -16.93
CA VAL A 281 -9.10 11.12 -16.02
C VAL A 281 -8.66 12.26 -15.10
N ARG A 282 -8.62 11.98 -13.81
CA ARG A 282 -8.11 12.85 -12.76
C ARG A 282 -6.67 12.44 -12.39
N LYS A 283 -5.98 13.31 -11.68
CA LYS A 283 -4.58 13.09 -11.28
C LYS A 283 -4.42 13.17 -9.78
N SER A 284 -3.43 12.44 -9.27
CA SER A 284 -2.92 12.58 -7.91
C SER A 284 -1.41 12.50 -7.90
N ASN A 285 -0.79 13.20 -6.94
CA ASN A 285 0.63 13.21 -6.73
C ASN A 285 0.92 13.01 -5.25
N GLN A 286 1.92 12.21 -4.93
CA GLN A 286 2.38 12.00 -3.58
C GLN A 286 3.89 12.15 -3.47
N PHE A 287 4.32 12.82 -2.40
CA PHE A 287 5.71 12.86 -1.96
C PHE A 287 5.79 12.39 -0.52
N VAL A 288 6.72 11.47 -0.26
CA VAL A 288 7.02 10.99 1.08
C VAL A 288 8.52 10.97 1.27
N THR A 289 8.98 11.38 2.46
CA THR A 289 10.36 11.18 2.85
C THR A 289 10.46 10.83 4.33
N ASP A 290 11.27 9.80 4.60
CA ASP A 290 11.61 9.31 5.92
C ASP A 290 13.08 9.62 6.20
N LEU A 291 13.36 9.99 7.43
CA LEU A 291 14.71 10.01 7.99
C LEU A 291 14.70 9.23 9.29
N VAL A 292 15.57 8.23 9.42
CA VAL A 292 15.63 7.34 10.59
C VAL A 292 17.07 7.23 11.06
N VAL A 293 17.26 7.43 12.36
CA VAL A 293 18.51 7.19 13.07
C VAL A 293 18.34 5.91 13.85
N ARG A 294 19.23 4.95 13.66
CA ARG A 294 19.30 3.71 14.46
C ARG A 294 20.53 3.72 15.33
N PHE A 295 20.41 3.19 16.54
CA PHE A 295 21.49 3.14 17.50
C PHE A 295 21.31 1.99 18.48
N GLY A 296 22.38 1.68 19.24
CA GLY A 296 22.46 0.50 20.13
C GLY A 296 23.45 -0.53 19.58
N ALA A 297 23.80 -1.54 20.35
CA ALA A 297 24.82 -2.51 19.96
C ALA A 297 24.51 -3.22 18.62
N ASP A 298 23.22 -3.55 18.40
CA ASP A 298 22.69 -4.21 17.21
C ASP A 298 21.64 -3.35 16.48
N GLU A 299 21.76 -2.01 16.58
CA GLU A 299 20.75 -1.05 16.10
C GLU A 299 19.36 -1.29 16.73
N ASP A 300 19.31 -1.66 18.02
CA ASP A 300 18.10 -2.07 18.73
C ASP A 300 17.10 -0.94 18.92
N PHE A 301 17.54 0.30 18.83
CA PHE A 301 16.71 1.49 18.96
C PHE A 301 16.71 2.32 17.69
N TYR A 302 15.59 3.00 17.45
CA TYR A 302 15.55 4.04 16.43
C TYR A 302 14.67 5.22 16.82
N VAL A 303 14.95 6.35 16.18
CA VAL A 303 14.08 7.52 16.12
C VAL A 303 13.95 7.90 14.66
N GLY A 304 12.75 8.23 14.22
CA GLY A 304 12.48 8.60 12.84
C GLY A 304 11.50 9.75 12.72
N ALA A 305 11.61 10.48 11.63
CA ALA A 305 10.66 11.50 11.20
C ALA A 305 10.21 11.20 9.77
N ARG A 306 8.91 11.38 9.49
CA ARG A 306 8.30 11.26 8.17
C ARG A 306 7.56 12.54 7.82
N TYR A 307 7.76 13.00 6.60
CA TYR A 307 6.89 13.97 5.97
C TYR A 307 6.22 13.34 4.77
N ASN A 308 4.90 13.45 4.67
CA ASN A 308 4.11 12.95 3.56
C ASN A 308 3.12 14.03 3.12
N THR A 309 3.14 14.38 1.85
CA THR A 309 2.15 15.27 1.23
C THR A 309 1.54 14.60 0.02
N MET A 310 0.25 14.82 -0.18
CA MET A 310 -0.53 14.27 -1.28
C MET A 310 -1.49 15.34 -1.81
N LYS A 311 -1.50 15.51 -3.14
CA LYS A 311 -2.47 16.36 -3.85
C LYS A 311 -3.24 15.53 -4.86
N ALA A 312 -4.54 15.74 -4.93
CA ALA A 312 -5.39 15.00 -5.87
C ALA A 312 -6.55 15.85 -6.39
N ASP A 313 -6.82 15.68 -7.69
CA ASP A 313 -8.08 16.08 -8.27
C ASP A 313 -9.16 15.09 -7.86
N MET A 314 -10.22 15.58 -7.26
CA MET A 314 -11.38 14.80 -6.89
C MET A 314 -12.51 15.01 -7.88
N GLY A 315 -13.29 13.94 -8.16
CA GLY A 315 -14.50 14.04 -8.92
C GLY A 315 -15.53 14.93 -8.22
N ALA A 316 -16.54 15.39 -8.96
CA ALA A 316 -17.61 16.17 -8.38
C ALA A 316 -18.23 15.42 -7.20
N ALA A 317 -18.22 16.03 -6.03
CA ALA A 317 -18.91 15.51 -4.87
C ALA A 317 -20.42 15.63 -5.06
N GLN A 318 -21.20 14.78 -4.36
CA GLN A 318 -22.66 14.89 -4.40
C GLN A 318 -23.09 16.30 -3.93
N GLY A 319 -23.71 17.05 -4.82
CA GLY A 319 -24.14 18.43 -4.57
C GLY A 319 -23.09 19.50 -4.92
N GLU A 320 -21.91 19.14 -5.35
CA GLU A 320 -20.89 20.04 -5.88
C GLU A 320 -20.80 19.87 -7.40
N PRO A 321 -20.92 20.94 -8.18
CA PRO A 321 -20.99 20.85 -9.64
C PRO A 321 -19.62 20.62 -10.31
N ASN A 322 -18.53 20.85 -9.61
CA ASN A 322 -17.20 20.89 -10.19
C ASN A 322 -16.23 19.90 -9.51
N HIS A 323 -15.20 19.52 -10.21
CA HIS A 323 -14.01 18.90 -9.64
C HIS A 323 -13.35 19.88 -8.64
N TYR A 324 -12.69 19.34 -7.63
CA TYR A 324 -11.97 20.12 -6.64
C TYR A 324 -10.62 19.47 -6.36
N GLU A 325 -9.64 20.27 -5.98
CA GLU A 325 -8.30 19.80 -5.60
C GLU A 325 -8.21 19.69 -4.08
N VAL A 326 -7.65 18.59 -3.61
CA VAL A 326 -7.37 18.37 -2.19
C VAL A 326 -5.87 18.29 -1.95
N ASP A 327 -5.46 18.73 -0.77
CA ASP A 327 -4.08 18.66 -0.27
C ASP A 327 -4.10 18.09 1.16
N ILE A 328 -3.44 16.94 1.35
CA ILE A 328 -3.33 16.29 2.65
C ILE A 328 -1.86 16.21 3.02
N ASN A 329 -1.53 16.68 4.22
CA ASN A 329 -0.17 16.73 4.73
C ASN A 329 -0.07 16.01 6.06
N ARG A 330 0.94 15.16 6.22
CA ARG A 330 1.23 14.42 7.44
C ARG A 330 2.66 14.62 7.86
N VAL A 331 2.83 14.90 9.15
CA VAL A 331 4.11 14.78 9.87
C VAL A 331 3.97 13.68 10.89
N ALA A 332 4.91 12.76 10.93
CA ALA A 332 5.00 11.71 11.94
C ALA A 332 6.40 11.69 12.54
N ILE A 333 6.46 11.48 13.87
CA ILE A 333 7.70 11.24 14.61
C ILE A 333 7.51 9.93 15.34
N ALA A 334 8.42 9.00 15.13
CA ALA A 334 8.35 7.66 15.72
C ALA A 334 9.64 7.30 16.45
N ALA A 335 9.52 6.45 17.45
CA ALA A 335 10.64 5.74 18.04
C ALA A 335 10.28 4.27 18.22
N GLY A 336 11.27 3.42 18.14
CA GLY A 336 11.10 1.98 18.31
C GLY A 336 12.24 1.33 19.03
N TRP A 337 11.91 0.19 19.62
CA TRP A 337 12.82 -0.65 20.38
C TRP A 337 12.62 -2.12 20.00
N TYR A 338 13.63 -2.74 19.45
CA TYR A 338 13.71 -4.18 19.23
C TYR A 338 14.13 -4.84 20.54
N MET A 339 13.15 -5.24 21.37
CA MET A 339 13.41 -5.90 22.65
C MET A 339 14.11 -7.24 22.47
N THR A 340 13.74 -7.93 21.40
CA THR A 340 14.36 -9.17 20.91
C THR A 340 14.27 -9.20 19.39
N LYS A 341 14.87 -10.19 18.75
CA LYS A 341 14.69 -10.42 17.30
C LYS A 341 13.24 -10.68 16.87
N ASN A 342 12.37 -10.99 17.82
CA ASN A 342 10.98 -11.38 17.58
C ASN A 342 9.95 -10.43 18.19
N VAL A 343 10.37 -9.48 19.04
CA VAL A 343 9.47 -8.59 19.78
C VAL A 343 9.94 -7.15 19.64
N MET A 344 9.04 -6.29 19.25
CA MET A 344 9.31 -4.87 19.03
C MET A 344 8.21 -4.01 19.66
N ALA A 345 8.60 -2.87 20.21
CA ALA A 345 7.70 -1.81 20.63
C ALA A 345 7.95 -0.55 19.81
N LYS A 346 6.89 0.18 19.48
CA LYS A 346 6.93 1.48 18.80
C LYS A 346 6.08 2.49 19.54
N ILE A 347 6.47 3.76 19.43
CA ILE A 347 5.66 4.91 19.78
C ILE A 347 5.69 5.89 18.60
N GLU A 348 4.54 6.44 18.25
CA GLU A 348 4.43 7.41 17.16
C GLU A 348 3.51 8.57 17.55
N TYR A 349 3.97 9.78 17.30
CA TYR A 349 3.14 10.98 17.24
C TYR A 349 2.86 11.32 15.79
N VAL A 350 1.61 11.59 15.47
CA VAL A 350 1.16 11.99 14.15
C VAL A 350 0.39 13.30 14.20
N ASN A 351 0.57 14.13 13.17
CA ASN A 351 -0.29 15.26 12.85
C ASN A 351 -0.60 15.23 11.36
N GLN A 352 -1.89 15.18 11.01
CA GLN A 352 -2.36 15.17 9.62
C GLN A 352 -3.44 16.23 9.41
N LYS A 353 -3.30 16.99 8.31
CA LYS A 353 -4.20 18.08 7.94
C LYS A 353 -4.79 17.85 6.57
N TYR A 354 -6.06 18.26 6.43
CA TYR A 354 -6.86 18.11 5.22
C TYR A 354 -7.27 19.50 4.70
N ASN A 355 -6.91 19.83 3.46
CA ASN A 355 -7.21 21.11 2.84
C ASN A 355 -7.86 20.90 1.48
N GLY A 356 -8.62 21.90 1.01
CA GLY A 356 -9.23 21.91 -0.31
C GLY A 356 -10.50 21.05 -0.43
N PHE A 357 -10.97 20.46 0.66
CA PHE A 357 -12.25 19.73 0.64
C PHE A 357 -13.43 20.72 0.61
N PRO A 358 -14.56 20.32 0.00
CA PRO A 358 -15.77 21.18 -0.02
C PRO A 358 -16.24 21.52 1.38
N ALA A 359 -16.79 22.74 1.56
CA ALA A 359 -17.23 23.27 2.84
C ALA A 359 -18.27 22.41 3.61
N ARG A 360 -18.86 21.42 2.97
CA ARG A 360 -19.78 20.45 3.59
C ARG A 360 -19.15 19.09 3.85
N SER A 361 -17.88 18.91 3.48
CA SER A 361 -17.14 17.69 3.80
C SER A 361 -16.73 17.68 5.26
N ILE A 362 -16.73 16.49 5.87
CA ILE A 362 -16.14 16.31 7.21
C ILE A 362 -14.62 16.55 7.21
N GLN A 363 -13.99 16.54 6.04
CA GLN A 363 -12.57 16.83 5.86
C GLN A 363 -12.28 18.33 5.62
N ASP A 364 -13.28 19.20 5.49
CA ASP A 364 -13.05 20.64 5.26
C ASP A 364 -12.29 21.26 6.45
N GLY A 365 -11.02 21.60 6.23
CA GLY A 365 -10.12 22.13 7.25
C GLY A 365 -9.88 21.18 8.43
N ALA A 366 -10.16 19.90 8.27
CA ALA A 366 -10.04 18.94 9.34
C ALA A 366 -8.58 18.60 9.65
N GLU A 367 -8.34 18.19 10.89
CA GLU A 367 -7.03 17.78 11.39
C GLU A 367 -7.21 16.63 12.37
N PHE A 368 -6.29 15.67 12.37
CA PHE A 368 -6.12 14.79 13.51
C PHE A 368 -4.68 14.77 13.98
N ASN A 369 -4.50 14.60 15.26
CA ASN A 369 -3.20 14.38 15.89
C ASN A 369 -3.34 13.44 17.07
N GLY A 370 -2.27 12.75 17.41
CA GLY A 370 -2.31 11.82 18.51
C GLY A 370 -1.02 11.04 18.72
N LEU A 371 -1.00 10.31 19.82
CA LEU A 371 0.07 9.41 20.20
C LEU A 371 -0.44 7.98 20.18
N THR A 372 0.27 7.10 19.49
CA THR A 372 -0.04 5.68 19.41
C THR A 372 1.12 4.84 19.89
N LEU A 373 0.82 3.77 20.64
CA LEU A 373 1.77 2.76 21.07
C LEU A 373 1.44 1.44 20.36
N GLN A 374 2.45 0.74 19.88
CA GLN A 374 2.29 -0.55 19.20
C GLN A 374 3.30 -1.56 19.73
N GLY A 375 2.82 -2.77 20.06
CA GLY A 375 3.64 -3.97 20.20
C GLY A 375 3.53 -4.84 18.95
N SER A 376 4.65 -5.38 18.48
CA SER A 376 4.68 -6.28 17.33
C SER A 376 5.48 -7.53 17.67
N ILE A 377 4.99 -8.69 17.21
CA ILE A 377 5.59 -9.99 17.42
C ILE A 377 5.70 -10.68 16.06
N ALA A 378 6.86 -11.26 15.75
CA ALA A 378 7.07 -12.09 14.57
C ALA A 378 7.89 -13.33 14.94
N PHE A 379 7.61 -14.50 14.33
CA PHE A 379 8.28 -15.78 14.64
C PHE A 379 8.32 -16.67 13.39
#